data_a791815f73d91ca284ec924623298afb
#
_entry.id   a791815f73d91ca284ec924623298afb
#
_cell.length_a   1.000
_cell.length_b   1.000
_cell.length_c   1.000
_cell.angle_alpha   90.00
_cell.angle_beta   90.00
_cell.angle_gamma   90.00
#
_symmetry.space_group_name_H-M   'P 1'
#
loop_
_entity.id
_entity.type
_entity.pdbx_description
1 polymer ?
#
loop_
_entity_poly.entity_id
_entity_poly.type
_entity_poly.pdbx_seq_one_letter_code
_entity_poly.pdbx_strand_id
1 'polypeptide(L)' 'MAKKEKRFIVKSVPCEVFSNAIILIDRETGVNYLFFQTGNAGGLTPLLDREGKPVVTAVHDPED' A
#
# COMPACT_ATOMS: atom_id res chain seq x y z
N MET A 1 -2.05 -1.64 -25.26
CA MET A 1 -1.90 -1.72 -24.66
C MET A 1 -1.50 -2.19 -24.19
N ALA A 2 -1.42 -2.26 -24.44
CA ALA A 2 -1.06 -2.78 -23.91
C ALA A 2 -0.44 -3.13 -22.86
N LYS A 3 0.45 -2.81 -22.52
CA LYS A 3 1.02 -3.17 -21.40
C LYS A 3 0.23 -2.78 -20.22
N LYS A 4 0.05 -3.66 -19.31
CA LYS A 4 -0.64 -3.35 -18.16
C LYS A 4 0.25 -2.86 -17.15
N GLU A 5 0.09 -1.67 -16.68
CA GLU A 5 0.86 -1.13 -15.58
C GLU A 5 0.19 -1.50 -14.31
N LYS A 6 0.95 -1.94 -13.35
CA LYS A 6 0.40 -2.24 -12.06
C LYS A 6 0.14 -0.94 -11.34
N ARG A 7 -1.09 -0.76 -10.95
CA ARG A 7 -1.44 0.48 -10.28
C ARG A 7 -0.89 0.54 -8.87
N PHE A 8 -0.78 -0.61 -8.21
CA PHE A 8 -0.34 -0.61 -6.82
C PHE A 8 1.01 -1.26 -6.67
N ILE A 9 1.85 -0.66 -5.85
CA ILE A 9 3.12 -1.24 -5.44
C ILE A 9 2.86 -1.87 -4.10
N VAL A 10 3.26 -3.13 -3.95
CA VAL A 10 2.98 -3.90 -2.74
C VAL A 10 4.25 -4.08 -1.96
N LYS A 11 4.24 -3.71 -0.69
CA LYS A 11 5.38 -3.90 0.19
C LYS A 11 4.93 -4.68 1.40
N SER A 12 5.63 -5.75 1.71
CA SER A 12 5.33 -6.54 2.88
C SER A 12 5.95 -5.94 4.11
N VAL A 13 5.24 -5.96 5.20
CA VAL A 13 5.75 -5.48 6.46
C VAL A 13 5.76 -6.66 7.42
N PRO A 14 6.89 -6.99 8.03
CA PRO A 14 6.93 -8.11 8.96
C PRO A 14 6.03 -7.85 10.15
N CYS A 15 5.29 -8.86 10.53
CA CYS A 15 4.42 -8.79 11.68
C CYS A 15 4.61 -10.03 12.51
N GLU A 16 3.76 -10.17 13.48
CA GLU A 16 3.84 -11.34 14.33
C GLU A 16 3.31 -12.53 13.63
N VAL A 17 3.50 -13.68 14.25
CA VAL A 17 3.06 -14.93 13.69
C VAL A 17 1.56 -14.88 13.47
N PHE A 18 1.10 -15.42 12.38
CA PHE A 18 -0.30 -15.46 12.00
C PHE A 18 -0.85 -14.12 11.58
N SER A 19 0.01 -13.14 11.42
CA SER A 19 -0.42 -11.82 10.99
C SER A 19 0.43 -11.35 9.83
N ASN A 20 -0.18 -10.61 8.92
CA ASN A 20 0.54 -10.03 7.81
C ASN A 20 0.11 -8.59 7.64
N ALA A 21 1.05 -7.74 7.31
CA ALA A 21 0.73 -6.37 6.98
C ALA A 21 1.36 -6.06 5.64
N ILE A 22 0.62 -5.37 4.80
CA ILE A 22 1.06 -5.03 3.47
C ILE A 22 0.77 -3.57 3.24
N ILE A 23 1.72 -2.86 2.69
CA ILE A 23 1.50 -1.47 2.32
C ILE A 23 1.33 -1.43 0.82
N LEU A 24 0.22 -0.84 0.38
CA LEU A 24 -0.08 -0.68 -1.03
C LEU A 24 0.07 0.78 -1.36
N ILE A 25 0.86 1.07 -2.38
CA ILE A 25 1.05 2.44 -2.81
C ILE A 25 0.37 2.61 -4.14
N ASP A 26 -0.57 3.54 -4.20
CA ASP A 26 -1.29 3.81 -5.43
C ASP A 26 -0.37 4.63 -6.32
N ARG A 27 0.00 4.10 -7.47
CA ARG A 27 0.93 4.79 -8.34
C ARG A 27 0.32 5.99 -9.02
N GLU A 28 -1.00 6.07 -9.04
CA GLU A 28 -1.65 7.22 -9.67
C GLU A 28 -1.74 8.40 -8.75
N THR A 29 -1.91 8.17 -7.46
CA THR A 29 -2.09 9.27 -6.51
C THR A 29 -0.98 9.36 -5.50
N GLY A 30 -0.23 8.29 -5.31
CA GLY A 30 0.81 8.24 -4.30
C GLY A 30 0.29 7.92 -2.92
N VAL A 31 -1.01 7.72 -2.77
CA VAL A 31 -1.57 7.44 -1.46
C VAL A 31 -1.20 6.04 -1.03
N ASN A 32 -0.78 5.90 0.21
CA ASN A 32 -0.42 4.61 0.78
C ASN A 32 -1.62 4.05 1.54
N TYR A 33 -1.80 2.75 1.42
CA TYR A 33 -2.86 2.05 2.15
C TYR A 33 -2.24 0.93 2.95
N LEU A 34 -2.85 0.61 4.06
CA LEU A 34 -2.40 -0.48 4.89
C LEU A 34 -3.44 -1.58 4.86
N PHE A 35 -3.01 -2.79 4.52
CA PHE A 35 -3.86 -3.95 4.59
C PHE A 35 -3.29 -4.84 5.68
N PHE A 36 -4.09 -5.15 6.67
CA PHE A 36 -3.65 -5.99 7.76
C PHE A 36 -4.52 -7.23 7.80
N GLN A 37 -3.88 -8.37 7.90
CA GLN A 37 -4.58 -9.64 7.91
C GLN A 37 -4.11 -10.45 9.08
N THR A 38 -5.05 -11.05 9.79
CA THR A 38 -4.69 -11.95 10.86
C THR A 38 -5.68 -13.11 10.79
N GLY A 39 -5.17 -14.33 10.73
CA GLY A 39 -6.01 -15.50 10.56
C GLY A 39 -6.84 -15.37 9.30
N ASN A 40 -8.14 -15.43 9.42
CA ASN A 40 -9.04 -15.32 8.29
C ASN A 40 -9.66 -13.94 8.16
N ALA A 41 -9.18 -12.98 8.90
CA ALA A 41 -9.76 -11.65 8.89
C ALA A 41 -8.76 -10.66 8.30
N GLY A 42 -9.27 -9.67 7.62
CA GLY A 42 -8.41 -8.65 7.06
C GLY A 42 -9.15 -7.35 6.88
N GLY A 43 -8.41 -6.27 6.80
CA GLY A 43 -8.99 -4.97 6.58
C GLY A 43 -8.01 -4.05 5.90
N LEU A 44 -8.56 -3.09 5.18
CA LEU A 44 -7.78 -2.13 4.42
C LEU A 44 -8.14 -0.73 4.87
N THR A 45 -7.16 0.11 5.04
CA THR A 45 -7.40 1.49 5.44
C THR A 45 -6.30 2.36 4.86
N PRO A 46 -6.58 3.65 4.60
CA PRO A 46 -5.50 4.53 4.22
C PRO A 46 -4.51 4.65 5.36
N LEU A 47 -3.23 4.69 5.02
CA LEU A 47 -2.19 4.83 6.02
C LEU A 47 -2.04 6.31 6.33
N LEU A 48 -2.21 6.66 7.58
CA LEU A 48 -2.20 8.06 7.98
C LEU A 48 -0.89 8.43 8.64
N ASP A 49 -0.50 9.66 8.46
CA ASP A 49 0.69 10.16 9.13
C ASP A 49 0.30 10.62 10.55
N ARG A 50 1.27 11.20 11.25
CA ARG A 50 1.04 11.55 12.64
C ARG A 50 0.03 12.69 12.78
N GLU A 51 -0.28 13.37 11.70
CA GLU A 51 -1.26 14.43 11.74
C GLU A 51 -2.62 14.00 11.23
N GLY A 52 -2.78 12.72 10.94
CA GLY A 52 -4.05 12.20 10.49
C GLY A 52 -4.31 12.37 9.03
N LYS A 53 -3.28 12.69 8.26
CA LYS A 53 -3.45 12.84 6.83
C LYS A 53 -2.87 11.64 6.13
N PRO A 54 -3.42 11.27 4.97
CA PRO A 54 -2.89 10.11 4.26
C PRO A 54 -1.45 10.30 3.87
N VAL A 55 -0.68 9.26 4.01
CA VAL A 55 0.72 9.29 3.62
C VAL A 55 0.77 9.22 2.11
N VAL A 56 1.48 10.15 1.50
CA VAL A 56 1.59 10.23 0.06
C VAL A 56 3.04 10.10 -0.32
N THR A 57 3.32 9.17 -1.23
CA THR A 57 4.66 8.92 -1.69
C THR A 57 4.78 9.37 -3.13
N ALA A 58 5.84 10.06 -3.44
CA ALA A 58 6.08 10.43 -4.83
C ALA A 58 6.49 9.18 -5.58
N VAL A 59 5.70 8.82 -6.58
CA VAL A 59 5.95 7.63 -7.34
C VAL A 59 6.23 8.02 -8.76
N HIS A 60 7.37 7.57 -9.27
CA HIS A 60 7.74 7.84 -10.63
C HIS A 60 7.73 6.57 -11.41
N ASP A 61 7.18 6.67 -12.61
CA ASP A 61 7.27 5.61 -13.53
C ASP A 61 8.64 5.67 -14.14
N PRO A 62 9.31 4.57 -14.36
CA PRO A 62 10.64 4.63 -14.96
C PRO A 62 10.66 5.28 -16.32
N GLU A 63 9.55 5.26 -17.00
CA GLU A 63 9.52 5.86 -18.26
C GLU A 63 9.17 7.30 -18.24
N ASP A 64 8.92 7.88 -17.14
CA ASP A 64 8.57 9.30 -17.06
C ASP A 64 9.76 10.18 -16.93
#